data_f3ad93157959664bfb4b3e3a43d1defc
#
_entry.id   f3ad93157959664bfb4b3e3a43d1defc
#
_cell.length_a   1.000
_cell.length_b   1.000
_cell.length_c   1.000
_cell.angle_alpha   90.00
_cell.angle_beta   90.00
_cell.angle_gamma   90.00
#
_symmetry.space_group_name_H-M   'P 1'
#
loop_
_entity.id
_entity.type
_entity.pdbx_description
1 polymer ?
#
loop_
_entity_poly.entity_id
_entity_poly.type
_entity_poly.pdbx_seq_one_letter_code
_entity_poly.pdbx_strand_id
1 'polypeptide(L)'
;GAGAGLTYYHEIDNTFYTTTSSTFLGQLYSLLGLSNIADPADEVGFGWPQLSAEFIVDADPDLVFLGNAAWGESAETVAARPGWGAMTAVRNRRVVPVDTDMSGRWGPRVVEFLAEVRAAIEGHPG
;
A
#
# COMPACT_ATOMS: atom_id res chain seq x y z
N GLY A 1 10.27 -10.44 9.18
CA GLY A 1 10.44 -9.01 9.12
C GLY A 1 9.44 -8.27 9.99
N ALA A 2 9.60 -6.96 10.05
CA ALA A 2 8.78 -6.11 10.91
C ALA A 2 7.29 -6.21 10.58
N GLY A 3 6.95 -6.45 9.32
CA GLY A 3 5.57 -6.53 8.88
C GLY A 3 5.00 -7.92 8.79
N ALA A 4 5.65 -8.92 9.35
CA ALA A 4 5.21 -10.31 9.23
C ALA A 4 3.76 -10.45 9.70
N GLY A 5 2.92 -11.03 8.85
CA GLY A 5 1.51 -11.24 9.15
C GLY A 5 0.59 -10.08 8.81
N LEU A 6 1.14 -8.94 8.36
CA LEU A 6 0.31 -7.81 7.97
C LEU A 6 0.12 -7.77 6.46
N THR A 7 -1.05 -7.31 6.04
CA THR A 7 -1.38 -7.16 4.62
C THR A 7 -1.42 -5.69 4.24
N TYR A 8 -1.21 -5.41 2.95
CA TYR A 8 -1.22 -4.02 2.48
C TYR A 8 -1.85 -3.90 1.11
N TYR A 9 -2.32 -2.68 0.82
CA TYR A 9 -2.76 -2.25 -0.49
C TYR A 9 -1.97 -0.99 -0.85
N HIS A 10 -1.37 -0.99 -2.05
CA HIS A 10 -0.66 0.18 -2.56
C HIS A 10 -1.49 0.82 -3.65
N GLU A 11 -1.92 2.06 -3.46
CA GLU A 11 -2.76 2.75 -4.44
C GLU A 11 -1.91 3.59 -5.39
N ILE A 12 -1.95 3.25 -6.67
CA ILE A 12 -1.26 4.02 -7.70
C ILE A 12 -2.13 5.21 -8.12
N ASP A 13 -3.44 4.96 -8.30
CA ASP A 13 -4.38 6.02 -8.60
C ASP A 13 -5.75 5.67 -8.01
N ASN A 14 -6.67 6.63 -8.06
CA ASN A 14 -7.99 6.45 -7.42
C ASN A 14 -8.96 5.61 -8.26
N THR A 15 -8.50 5.01 -9.33
CA THR A 15 -9.26 3.99 -10.05
C THR A 15 -8.80 2.59 -9.66
N PHE A 16 -7.99 2.50 -8.60
CA PHE A 16 -7.61 1.26 -7.91
C PHE A 16 -6.59 0.41 -8.66
N TYR A 17 -5.78 1.02 -9.52
CA TYR A 17 -4.59 0.34 -10.00
C TYR A 17 -3.62 0.19 -8.85
N THR A 18 -2.97 -0.96 -8.80
CA THR A 18 -2.04 -1.29 -7.72
C THR A 18 -0.84 -2.03 -8.31
N THR A 19 0.02 -2.50 -7.43
CA THR A 19 1.17 -3.31 -7.81
C THR A 19 1.17 -4.58 -6.97
N THR A 20 1.68 -5.66 -7.55
CA THR A 20 1.80 -6.94 -6.84
C THR A 20 3.22 -7.13 -6.33
N SER A 21 3.44 -8.23 -5.60
CA SER A 21 4.76 -8.53 -5.05
C SER A 21 5.78 -8.88 -6.13
N SER A 22 5.37 -9.06 -7.39
CA SER A 22 6.29 -9.40 -8.48
C SER A 22 7.04 -8.19 -9.03
N THR A 23 6.60 -6.96 -8.74
CA THR A 23 7.27 -5.75 -9.22
C THR A 23 8.40 -5.34 -8.28
N PHE A 24 9.27 -4.43 -8.77
CA PHE A 24 10.34 -3.90 -7.92
C PHE A 24 9.76 -3.27 -6.64
N LEU A 25 8.75 -2.44 -6.79
CA LEU A 25 8.10 -1.79 -5.66
C LEU A 25 7.50 -2.82 -4.70
N GLY A 26 6.80 -3.82 -5.26
CA GLY A 26 6.21 -4.87 -4.45
C GLY A 26 7.24 -5.68 -3.69
N GLN A 27 8.41 -5.88 -4.29
CA GLN A 27 9.51 -6.59 -3.62
C GLN A 27 10.06 -5.81 -2.44
N LEU A 28 10.06 -4.47 -2.52
CA LEU A 28 10.47 -3.65 -1.39
C LEU A 28 9.54 -3.85 -0.20
N TYR A 29 8.24 -3.89 -0.43
CA TYR A 29 7.28 -4.19 0.64
C TYR A 29 7.53 -5.59 1.21
N SER A 30 7.83 -6.54 0.34
CA SER A 30 8.07 -7.93 0.78
C SER A 30 9.30 -8.04 1.67
N LEU A 31 10.31 -7.20 1.45
CA LEU A 31 11.50 -7.17 2.31
C LEU A 31 11.12 -6.87 3.77
N LEU A 32 10.03 -6.16 3.99
CA LEU A 32 9.57 -5.82 5.32
C LEU A 32 8.53 -6.82 5.85
N GLY A 33 8.31 -7.90 5.12
CA GLY A 33 7.43 -8.98 5.57
C GLY A 33 5.96 -8.79 5.27
N LEU A 34 5.60 -7.76 4.49
CA LEU A 34 4.21 -7.47 4.18
C LEU A 34 3.67 -8.38 3.08
N SER A 35 2.40 -8.74 3.18
CA SER A 35 1.70 -9.54 2.18
C SER A 35 0.79 -8.65 1.34
N ASN A 36 0.85 -8.82 0.04
CA ASN A 36 0.12 -7.98 -0.92
C ASN A 36 -1.26 -8.54 -1.19
N ILE A 37 -2.31 -7.74 -0.98
CA ILE A 37 -3.69 -8.22 -1.18
C ILE A 37 -4.01 -8.45 -2.65
N ALA A 38 -3.25 -7.87 -3.57
CA ALA A 38 -3.53 -7.97 -5.00
C ALA A 38 -2.92 -9.21 -5.64
N ASP A 39 -2.00 -9.91 -4.97
CA ASP A 39 -1.33 -11.08 -5.55
C ASP A 39 -2.32 -12.11 -6.10
N PRO A 40 -3.37 -12.51 -5.36
CA PRO A 40 -4.31 -13.49 -5.90
C PRO A 40 -5.13 -12.98 -7.09
N ALA A 41 -5.23 -11.66 -7.27
CA ALA A 41 -5.99 -11.09 -8.38
C ALA A 41 -5.19 -10.97 -9.66
N ASP A 42 -3.87 -11.14 -9.61
CA ASP A 42 -2.99 -10.99 -10.77
C ASP A 42 -2.60 -12.38 -11.29
N GLU A 43 -3.56 -13.04 -11.91
CA GLU A 43 -3.40 -14.44 -12.33
C GLU A 43 -2.33 -14.63 -13.40
N VAL A 44 -2.10 -13.62 -14.21
CA VAL A 44 -1.13 -13.72 -15.30
C VAL A 44 0.25 -13.18 -14.94
N GLY A 45 0.43 -12.66 -13.73
CA GLY A 45 1.73 -12.13 -13.31
C GLY A 45 2.08 -10.81 -13.95
N PHE A 46 1.08 -10.04 -14.37
CA PHE A 46 1.26 -8.74 -15.01
C PHE A 46 1.96 -7.74 -14.09
N GLY A 47 1.67 -7.79 -12.80
CA GLY A 47 2.29 -6.92 -11.81
C GLY A 47 1.54 -5.64 -11.49
N TRP A 48 0.62 -5.21 -12.35
CA TRP A 48 -0.06 -3.91 -12.22
C TRP A 48 -1.57 -4.05 -12.44
N PRO A 49 -2.26 -4.89 -11.67
CA PRO A 49 -3.70 -5.10 -11.88
C PRO A 49 -4.53 -3.92 -11.42
N GLN A 50 -5.74 -3.83 -11.96
CA GLN A 50 -6.74 -2.91 -11.45
C GLN A 50 -7.70 -3.70 -10.57
N LEU A 51 -7.88 -3.26 -9.33
CA LEU A 51 -8.81 -3.89 -8.40
C LEU A 51 -10.15 -3.17 -8.43
N SER A 52 -11.10 -3.62 -7.64
CA SER A 52 -12.33 -2.89 -7.40
C SER A 52 -12.36 -2.43 -5.95
N ALA A 53 -13.17 -1.42 -5.66
CA ALA A 53 -13.33 -0.96 -4.29
C ALA A 53 -13.82 -2.10 -3.40
N GLU A 54 -14.75 -2.92 -3.91
CA GLU A 54 -15.27 -4.07 -3.19
C GLU A 54 -14.17 -5.06 -2.81
N PHE A 55 -13.30 -5.37 -3.78
CA PHE A 55 -12.21 -6.31 -3.53
C PHE A 55 -11.31 -5.81 -2.40
N ILE A 56 -10.98 -4.52 -2.43
CA ILE A 56 -10.09 -3.93 -1.43
C ILE A 56 -10.74 -3.94 -0.05
N VAL A 57 -12.00 -3.55 0.03
CA VAL A 57 -12.72 -3.53 1.30
C VAL A 57 -12.86 -4.95 1.87
N ASP A 58 -13.17 -5.93 1.02
CA ASP A 58 -13.30 -7.31 1.45
C ASP A 58 -11.98 -7.89 1.93
N ALA A 59 -10.89 -7.55 1.28
CA ALA A 59 -9.56 -8.00 1.68
C ALA A 59 -9.12 -7.35 2.99
N ASP A 60 -9.66 -6.17 3.29
CA ASP A 60 -9.45 -5.46 4.54
C ASP A 60 -7.97 -5.36 4.92
N PRO A 61 -7.15 -4.69 4.10
CA PRO A 61 -5.72 -4.63 4.38
C PRO A 61 -5.42 -3.92 5.70
N ASP A 62 -4.33 -4.33 6.32
CA ASP A 62 -3.87 -3.71 7.57
C ASP A 62 -3.25 -2.34 7.34
N LEU A 63 -2.70 -2.13 6.13
CA LEU A 63 -2.07 -0.87 5.75
C LEU A 63 -2.50 -0.48 4.35
N VAL A 64 -2.63 0.83 4.13
CA VAL A 64 -2.85 1.38 2.79
C VAL A 64 -1.74 2.39 2.53
N PHE A 65 -1.02 2.21 1.45
CA PHE A 65 0.04 3.14 1.05
C PHE A 65 -0.41 3.91 -0.18
N LEU A 66 -0.35 5.25 -0.10
CA LEU A 66 -0.84 6.12 -1.16
C LEU A 66 0.33 6.64 -1.98
N GLY A 67 0.52 6.05 -3.15
CA GLY A 67 1.49 6.55 -4.12
C GLY A 67 0.97 7.76 -4.89
N ASN A 68 -0.30 8.08 -4.71
CA ASN A 68 -0.97 9.19 -5.40
C ASN A 68 -1.28 10.36 -4.47
N ALA A 69 -0.56 10.48 -3.36
CA ALA A 69 -0.79 11.60 -2.42
C ALA A 69 -0.51 12.95 -3.09
N ALA A 70 0.43 13.00 -4.03
CA ALA A 70 0.74 14.22 -4.77
C ALA A 70 -0.44 14.66 -5.65
N TRP A 71 -1.38 13.78 -5.91
CA TRP A 71 -2.56 14.04 -6.74
C TRP A 71 -3.81 14.28 -5.91
N GLY A 72 -3.65 14.52 -4.61
CA GLY A 72 -4.75 14.92 -3.73
C GLY A 72 -5.29 13.84 -2.81
N GLU A 73 -4.81 12.61 -2.89
CA GLU A 73 -5.29 11.57 -1.98
C GLU A 73 -4.62 11.68 -0.62
N SER A 74 -5.39 11.38 0.41
CA SER A 74 -4.92 11.45 1.79
C SER A 74 -5.70 10.45 2.64
N ALA A 75 -5.30 10.30 3.89
CA ALA A 75 -6.06 9.46 4.81
C ALA A 75 -7.52 9.92 4.92
N GLU A 76 -7.75 11.23 4.88
CA GLU A 76 -9.12 11.76 4.96
C GLU A 76 -9.94 11.43 3.73
N THR A 77 -9.36 11.58 2.52
CA THR A 77 -10.11 11.28 1.30
C THR A 77 -10.42 9.79 1.19
N VAL A 78 -9.49 8.95 1.61
CA VAL A 78 -9.69 7.50 1.60
C VAL A 78 -10.78 7.12 2.60
N ALA A 79 -10.74 7.65 3.81
CA ALA A 79 -11.74 7.35 4.82
C ALA A 79 -13.15 7.80 4.43
N ALA A 80 -13.24 8.80 3.57
CA ALA A 80 -14.52 9.32 3.11
C ALA A 80 -15.16 8.47 2.01
N ARG A 81 -14.42 7.54 1.42
CA ARG A 81 -14.98 6.68 0.37
C ARG A 81 -16.04 5.76 0.97
N PRO A 82 -17.13 5.46 0.22
CA PRO A 82 -18.18 4.58 0.75
C PRO A 82 -17.62 3.21 1.18
N GLY A 83 -17.84 2.85 2.44
CA GLY A 83 -17.41 1.56 2.98
C GLY A 83 -15.97 1.51 3.47
N TRP A 84 -15.15 2.49 3.14
CA TRP A 84 -13.72 2.43 3.50
C TRP A 84 -13.45 2.84 4.94
N GLY A 85 -14.35 3.63 5.53
CA GLY A 85 -14.15 4.08 6.92
C GLY A 85 -14.11 2.95 7.94
N ALA A 86 -14.66 1.79 7.61
CA ALA A 86 -14.67 0.64 8.50
C ALA A 86 -13.46 -0.28 8.32
N MET A 87 -12.60 -0.02 7.33
CA MET A 87 -11.44 -0.87 7.08
C MET A 87 -10.44 -0.78 8.22
N THR A 88 -9.75 -1.89 8.47
CA THR A 88 -8.75 -1.98 9.53
C THR A 88 -7.69 -0.89 9.40
N ALA A 89 -7.15 -0.68 8.19
CA ALA A 89 -6.13 0.34 7.98
C ALA A 89 -6.62 1.73 8.33
N VAL A 90 -7.87 2.03 7.99
CA VAL A 90 -8.46 3.35 8.27
C VAL A 90 -8.67 3.53 9.77
N ARG A 91 -9.23 2.52 10.43
CA ARG A 91 -9.50 2.59 11.87
C ARG A 91 -8.23 2.69 12.68
N ASN A 92 -7.15 2.07 12.23
CA ASN A 92 -5.88 2.05 12.94
C ASN A 92 -4.94 3.16 12.50
N ARG A 93 -5.42 4.06 11.62
CA ARG A 93 -4.64 5.21 11.14
C ARG A 93 -3.36 4.78 10.41
N ARG A 94 -3.47 3.73 9.61
CA ARG A 94 -2.36 3.20 8.81
C ARG A 94 -2.60 3.42 7.32
N VAL A 95 -3.14 4.57 6.97
CA VAL A 95 -3.24 5.03 5.58
C VAL A 95 -2.15 6.10 5.42
N VAL A 96 -1.11 5.76 4.68
CA VAL A 96 0.16 6.49 4.72
C VAL A 96 0.58 6.91 3.31
N PRO A 97 0.86 8.18 3.08
CA PRO A 97 1.44 8.60 1.80
C PRO A 97 2.89 8.13 1.71
N VAL A 98 3.29 7.70 0.52
CA VAL A 98 4.68 7.29 0.27
C VAL A 98 5.17 7.89 -1.04
N ASP A 99 6.47 8.14 -1.10
CA ASP A 99 7.12 8.60 -2.33
C ASP A 99 7.60 7.37 -3.09
N THR A 100 7.03 7.15 -4.27
CA THR A 100 7.34 5.97 -5.07
C THR A 100 8.19 6.31 -6.29
N ASP A 101 8.80 7.49 -6.32
CA ASP A 101 9.73 7.84 -7.39
C ASP A 101 11.03 7.06 -7.21
N MET A 102 11.15 5.97 -7.95
CA MET A 102 12.30 5.07 -7.88
C MET A 102 13.24 5.26 -9.07
N SER A 103 13.30 6.47 -9.61
CA SER A 103 14.11 6.73 -10.79
C SER A 103 15.59 6.44 -10.57
N GLY A 104 16.08 6.62 -9.34
CA GLY A 104 17.44 6.20 -9.00
C GLY A 104 17.40 4.97 -8.10
N ARG A 105 17.17 3.80 -8.69
CA ARG A 105 16.76 2.58 -7.99
C ARG A 105 17.50 2.28 -6.70
N TRP A 106 18.78 2.49 -6.65
CA TRP A 106 19.56 2.15 -5.48
C TRP A 106 20.00 3.39 -4.71
N GLY A 107 19.33 4.53 -4.99
CA GLY A 107 19.66 5.79 -4.34
C GLY A 107 18.91 6.00 -3.03
N PRO A 108 19.04 7.20 -2.47
CA PRO A 108 18.44 7.55 -1.17
C PRO A 108 16.94 7.38 -1.12
N ARG A 109 16.24 7.49 -2.26
CA ARG A 109 14.79 7.35 -2.27
C ARG A 109 14.31 5.98 -1.87
N VAL A 110 15.06 4.93 -2.25
CA VAL A 110 14.73 3.56 -1.82
C VAL A 110 14.85 3.45 -0.32
N VAL A 111 15.92 3.98 0.26
CA VAL A 111 16.12 3.95 1.71
C VAL A 111 15.02 4.72 2.43
N GLU A 112 14.67 5.90 1.92
CA GLU A 112 13.59 6.70 2.49
C GLU A 112 12.26 5.99 2.42
N PHE A 113 11.97 5.34 1.29
CA PHE A 113 10.74 4.59 1.12
C PHE A 113 10.65 3.48 2.17
N LEU A 114 11.72 2.70 2.31
CA LEU A 114 11.73 1.60 3.29
C LEU A 114 11.55 2.13 4.71
N ALA A 115 12.15 3.27 5.02
CA ALA A 115 12.00 3.87 6.35
C ALA A 115 10.57 4.33 6.61
N GLU A 116 9.92 4.91 5.59
CA GLU A 116 8.52 5.33 5.71
C GLU A 116 7.60 4.15 5.94
N VAL A 117 7.81 3.06 5.20
CA VAL A 117 6.99 1.86 5.34
C VAL A 117 7.21 1.24 6.72
N ARG A 118 8.46 1.15 7.16
CA ARG A 118 8.75 0.59 8.48
C ARG A 118 8.11 1.42 9.59
N ALA A 119 8.15 2.73 9.47
CA ALA A 119 7.50 3.61 10.46
C ALA A 119 5.99 3.35 10.51
N ALA A 120 5.36 3.12 9.37
CA ALA A 120 3.93 2.82 9.31
C ALA A 120 3.62 1.49 9.98
N ILE A 121 4.50 0.50 9.83
CA ILE A 121 4.33 -0.81 10.45
C ILE A 121 4.44 -0.70 11.97
N GLU A 122 5.44 0.00 12.44
CA GLU A 122 5.78 0.07 13.87
C GLU A 122 4.90 1.07 14.61
N GLY A 123 4.54 2.04 13.88
CA GLY A 123 3.82 3.08 14.49
C GLY A 123 2.48 2.76 14.98
N HIS A 124 2.61 2.66 15.01
CA HIS A 124 1.86 3.08 15.42
C HIS A 124 1.54 3.45 16.11
N PRO A 125 1.38 3.95 16.48
CA PRO A 125 0.86 4.34 17.31
C PRO A 125 0.07 4.68 17.35
N GLY A 126 0.11 4.40 17.25
CA GLY A 126 -0.70 4.67 17.37
C GLY A 126 -1.22 5.13 17.47
#